data_ae2f0c29352828e48f198f56919458f8
#
_entry.id   ae2f0c29352828e48f198f56919458f8
#
_cell.length_a   1.000
_cell.length_b   1.000
_cell.length_c   1.000
_cell.angle_alpha   90.00
_cell.angle_beta   90.00
_cell.angle_gamma   90.00
#
_symmetry.space_group_name_H-M   'P 1'
#
loop_
_entity.id
_entity.type
_entity.pdbx_description
1 polymer ?
#
loop_
_entity_poly.entity_id
_entity_poly.type
_entity_poly.pdbx_seq_one_letter_code
_entity_poly.pdbx_strand_id
1 'polypeptide(L)'
;MHKKEQIRLLKGLIDHLDNKTNIDAGGIIRTPADTYTSEERFDMEWNTFFQDYPQIVGMSGDLPGPDTFLTTEDFGVPVLAVRDSSGKFKAYANVCAHRGVTVEANKRGEKSRFSCPFHGWTFNNDGELVGYPKKDQFGEIDKACYGLKELPATEKFGFLWVHPSREGMINFEELLGDDLVKEFESWNFESLVFEHQEEYVTDMNWKLAIDTFGETYHFSVLHKDSLHEVFHGNCQMFDNFNRNGRLILCRRAIDEMRKLPESDWNICAGTLPVYYLFPNIIFMPTQEGAFLVQEYPLENSPHKSVSKISFYFYPHVLEHVKQLEKQGINGKELLQQQYNGFASVIRDEDYVAAASSHKGLKSGNIDYLTFGKNEPALHHYHNTYREALGLQSLPLEKA
;
A
#
# COMPACT_ATOMS: atom_id res chain seq x y z
N MET A 1 -5.71 12.59 -11.29
CA MET A 1 -4.65 12.92 -12.29
C MET A 1 -5.14 14.02 -13.23
N HIS A 2 -4.34 15.07 -13.45
CA HIS A 2 -4.68 16.17 -14.38
C HIS A 2 -4.83 15.69 -15.82
N LYS A 3 -5.77 16.28 -16.56
CA LYS A 3 -6.12 15.85 -17.95
C LYS A 3 -4.93 15.82 -18.91
N LYS A 4 -4.05 16.83 -18.83
CA LYS A 4 -2.84 16.89 -19.67
C LYS A 4 -1.95 15.67 -19.47
N GLU A 5 -1.80 15.24 -18.24
CA GLU A 5 -0.97 14.08 -17.87
C GLU A 5 -1.63 12.76 -18.31
N GLN A 6 -2.95 12.62 -18.13
CA GLN A 6 -3.68 11.49 -18.67
C GLN A 6 -3.46 11.32 -20.18
N ILE A 7 -3.57 12.42 -20.93
CA ILE A 7 -3.38 12.40 -22.39
C ILE A 7 -1.93 12.03 -22.75
N ARG A 8 -0.92 12.56 -22.03
CA ARG A 8 0.50 12.21 -22.25
C ARG A 8 0.73 10.70 -22.13
N LEU A 9 0.25 10.12 -21.04
CA LEU A 9 0.44 8.69 -20.74
C LEU A 9 -0.31 7.81 -21.75
N LEU A 10 -1.57 8.14 -22.06
CA LEU A 10 -2.37 7.38 -23.02
C LEU A 10 -1.78 7.45 -24.43
N LYS A 11 -1.28 8.60 -24.87
CA LYS A 11 -0.56 8.73 -26.15
C LYS A 11 0.71 7.90 -26.20
N GLY A 12 1.49 7.88 -25.09
CA GLY A 12 2.69 7.04 -25.01
C GLY A 12 2.38 5.55 -25.16
N LEU A 13 1.33 5.08 -24.50
CA LEU A 13 0.89 3.68 -24.65
C LEU A 13 0.38 3.37 -26.04
N ILE A 14 -0.40 4.26 -26.64
CA ILE A 14 -0.90 4.12 -28.02
C ILE A 14 0.28 4.06 -29.01
N ASP A 15 1.31 4.91 -28.81
CA ASP A 15 2.51 4.90 -29.63
C ASP A 15 3.27 3.57 -29.50
N HIS A 16 3.40 3.04 -28.29
CA HIS A 16 3.98 1.71 -28.07
C HIS A 16 3.20 0.60 -28.77
N LEU A 17 1.86 0.63 -28.72
CA LEU A 17 1.03 -0.35 -29.40
C LEU A 17 1.18 -0.28 -30.93
N ASP A 18 1.16 0.93 -31.50
CA ASP A 18 1.24 1.15 -32.95
C ASP A 18 2.60 0.76 -33.51
N ASN A 19 3.67 1.06 -32.76
CA ASN A 19 5.05 0.75 -33.16
C ASN A 19 5.51 -0.63 -32.68
N LYS A 20 4.71 -1.37 -31.93
CA LYS A 20 5.07 -2.66 -31.32
C LYS A 20 6.35 -2.56 -30.49
N THR A 21 6.46 -1.49 -29.69
CA THR A 21 7.56 -1.21 -28.78
C THR A 21 7.09 -1.26 -27.32
N ASN A 22 8.00 -1.17 -26.39
CA ASN A 22 7.72 -0.98 -24.97
C ASN A 22 8.73 0.03 -24.41
N ILE A 23 8.51 0.46 -23.16
CA ILE A 23 9.48 1.25 -22.42
C ILE A 23 10.84 0.51 -22.34
N ASP A 24 11.94 1.25 -22.40
CA ASP A 24 13.29 0.70 -22.42
C ASP A 24 14.17 1.45 -21.41
N ALA A 25 14.66 0.75 -20.39
CA ALA A 25 15.56 1.26 -19.38
C ALA A 25 17.03 1.39 -19.85
N GLY A 26 17.33 1.01 -21.10
CA GLY A 26 18.68 1.08 -21.70
C GLY A 26 19.60 -0.08 -21.37
N GLY A 27 19.18 -1.07 -20.61
CA GLY A 27 19.96 -2.24 -20.20
C GLY A 27 19.26 -3.09 -19.17
N ILE A 28 19.99 -4.04 -18.62
CA ILE A 28 19.50 -4.92 -17.53
C ILE A 28 20.18 -4.57 -16.22
N ILE A 29 19.55 -4.91 -15.08
CA ILE A 29 20.21 -4.94 -13.78
C ILE A 29 20.16 -6.35 -13.19
N ARG A 30 21.15 -6.66 -12.34
CA ARG A 30 21.19 -7.90 -11.57
C ARG A 30 21.12 -7.61 -10.10
N THR A 31 20.03 -8.03 -9.47
CA THR A 31 19.80 -7.87 -8.03
C THR A 31 20.33 -9.11 -7.32
N PRO A 32 21.35 -8.99 -6.45
CA PRO A 32 21.92 -10.13 -5.74
C PRO A 32 20.87 -10.87 -4.90
N ALA A 33 20.99 -12.19 -4.80
CA ALA A 33 20.09 -13.06 -4.05
C ALA A 33 20.00 -12.67 -2.56
N ASP A 34 21.10 -12.13 -1.99
CA ASP A 34 21.16 -11.64 -0.62
C ASP A 34 20.19 -10.49 -0.33
N THR A 35 19.76 -9.75 -1.38
CA THR A 35 18.68 -8.74 -1.27
C THR A 35 17.41 -9.31 -0.66
N TYR A 36 17.15 -10.58 -0.84
CA TYR A 36 15.92 -11.24 -0.38
C TYR A 36 16.16 -12.28 0.73
N THR A 37 17.41 -12.68 0.97
CA THR A 37 17.71 -13.82 1.84
C THR A 37 18.63 -13.48 3.01
N SER A 38 19.30 -12.33 3.01
CA SER A 38 20.22 -11.93 4.07
C SER A 38 19.50 -11.40 5.29
N GLU A 39 19.78 -11.99 6.46
CA GLU A 39 19.30 -11.49 7.76
C GLU A 39 19.89 -10.10 8.07
N GLU A 40 21.17 -9.86 7.79
CA GLU A 40 21.82 -8.55 8.01
C GLU A 40 21.14 -7.45 7.18
N ARG A 41 20.83 -7.75 5.90
CA ARG A 41 20.09 -6.82 5.04
C ARG A 41 18.70 -6.56 5.57
N PHE A 42 18.03 -7.61 6.03
CA PHE A 42 16.72 -7.52 6.65
C PHE A 42 16.72 -6.59 7.87
N ASP A 43 17.70 -6.74 8.76
CA ASP A 43 17.84 -5.88 9.94
C ASP A 43 18.01 -4.40 9.57
N MET A 44 18.79 -4.11 8.52
CA MET A 44 18.93 -2.75 7.99
C MET A 44 17.59 -2.22 7.45
N GLU A 45 16.87 -3.02 6.67
CA GLU A 45 15.57 -2.67 6.10
C GLU A 45 14.53 -2.43 7.20
N TRP A 46 14.47 -3.33 8.19
CA TRP A 46 13.55 -3.22 9.31
C TRP A 46 13.72 -1.91 10.07
N ASN A 47 14.95 -1.58 10.43
CA ASN A 47 15.24 -0.36 11.15
C ASN A 47 14.97 0.90 10.31
N THR A 48 15.37 0.90 9.03
CA THR A 48 15.28 2.08 8.16
C THR A 48 13.90 2.29 7.57
N PHE A 49 13.24 1.21 7.11
CA PHE A 49 11.99 1.30 6.33
C PHE A 49 10.75 1.17 7.20
N PHE A 50 10.82 0.40 8.29
CA PHE A 50 9.64 0.10 9.09
C PHE A 50 9.64 0.79 10.46
N GLN A 51 10.81 1.08 11.04
CA GLN A 51 10.89 1.76 12.33
C GLN A 51 11.22 3.25 12.25
N ASP A 52 11.91 3.70 11.22
CA ASP A 52 12.33 5.11 11.07
C ASP A 52 11.85 5.76 9.76
N TYR A 53 10.70 5.32 9.26
CA TYR A 53 10.06 5.89 8.07
C TYR A 53 8.55 5.95 8.25
N PRO A 54 7.87 7.03 7.79
CA PRO A 54 6.41 7.14 7.87
C PRO A 54 5.70 6.00 7.15
N GLN A 55 4.69 5.43 7.81
CA GLN A 55 3.89 4.31 7.31
C GLN A 55 2.49 4.78 6.91
N ILE A 56 1.95 4.25 5.82
CA ILE A 56 0.54 4.36 5.50
C ILE A 56 -0.18 3.24 6.23
N VAL A 57 -1.03 3.57 7.21
CA VAL A 57 -1.78 2.58 8.02
C VAL A 57 -3.15 2.28 7.46
N GLY A 58 -3.60 3.03 6.48
CA GLY A 58 -4.88 2.90 5.79
C GLY A 58 -5.22 4.17 5.01
N MET A 59 -6.48 4.28 4.61
CA MET A 59 -7.00 5.48 3.93
C MET A 59 -8.06 6.18 4.78
N SER A 60 -8.42 7.42 4.42
CA SER A 60 -9.47 8.21 5.10
C SER A 60 -10.76 7.43 5.31
N GLY A 61 -11.13 6.59 4.35
CA GLY A 61 -12.32 5.74 4.42
C GLY A 61 -12.30 4.63 5.46
N ASP A 62 -11.13 4.30 6.01
CA ASP A 62 -11.01 3.36 7.14
C ASP A 62 -11.57 3.94 8.45
N LEU A 63 -11.57 5.26 8.55
CA LEU A 63 -12.06 6.01 9.71
C LEU A 63 -13.18 6.97 9.27
N PRO A 64 -14.38 6.46 8.94
CA PRO A 64 -15.43 7.24 8.26
C PRO A 64 -16.08 8.33 9.12
N GLY A 65 -15.85 8.36 10.41
CA GLY A 65 -16.47 9.35 11.31
C GLY A 65 -15.85 9.38 12.70
N PRO A 66 -16.29 10.31 13.55
CA PRO A 66 -15.87 10.37 14.95
C PRO A 66 -16.00 9.02 15.64
N ASP A 67 -15.14 8.78 16.62
CA ASP A 67 -15.09 7.56 17.44
C ASP A 67 -14.73 6.27 16.68
N THR A 68 -14.41 6.35 15.37
CA THR A 68 -13.89 5.19 14.62
C THR A 68 -12.40 4.99 14.90
N PHE A 69 -11.97 3.73 14.84
CA PHE A 69 -10.57 3.36 15.06
C PHE A 69 -10.12 2.20 14.17
N LEU A 70 -8.82 2.12 13.96
CA LEU A 70 -8.11 0.95 13.46
C LEU A 70 -6.85 0.69 14.29
N THR A 71 -6.40 -0.56 14.36
CA THR A 71 -5.13 -0.95 14.97
C THR A 71 -4.24 -1.66 13.98
N THR A 72 -2.93 -1.47 14.12
CA THR A 72 -1.89 -2.22 13.40
C THR A 72 -0.64 -2.37 14.25
N GLU A 73 0.17 -3.43 13.97
CA GLU A 73 1.45 -3.69 14.64
C GLU A 73 2.51 -4.21 13.65
N ASP A 74 2.29 -4.01 12.36
CA ASP A 74 3.05 -4.62 11.27
C ASP A 74 4.49 -4.10 11.15
N PHE A 75 4.80 -2.96 11.74
CA PHE A 75 6.11 -2.29 11.70
C PHE A 75 6.76 -2.15 13.09
N GLY A 76 6.46 -3.09 14.00
CA GLY A 76 7.12 -3.23 15.30
C GLY A 76 6.63 -2.29 16.40
N VAL A 77 5.75 -1.35 16.09
CA VAL A 77 5.07 -0.49 17.06
C VAL A 77 3.57 -0.75 16.99
N PRO A 78 2.94 -1.22 18.08
CA PRO A 78 1.49 -1.34 18.10
C PRO A 78 0.85 0.05 18.06
N VAL A 79 0.04 0.31 17.04
CA VAL A 79 -0.64 1.59 16.80
C VAL A 79 -2.12 1.47 17.04
N LEU A 80 -2.69 2.47 17.71
CA LEU A 80 -4.12 2.76 17.77
C LEU A 80 -4.36 4.08 17.02
N ALA A 81 -4.87 3.98 15.82
CA ALA A 81 -5.26 5.10 14.98
C ALA A 81 -6.75 5.39 15.19
N VAL A 82 -7.10 6.62 15.46
CA VAL A 82 -8.47 7.01 15.82
C VAL A 82 -8.91 8.27 15.08
N ARG A 83 -10.21 8.42 14.91
CA ARG A 83 -10.81 9.71 14.65
C ARG A 83 -11.45 10.22 15.95
N ASP A 84 -10.93 11.33 16.46
CA ASP A 84 -11.42 11.90 17.71
C ASP A 84 -12.86 12.43 17.60
N SER A 85 -13.42 12.91 18.70
CA SER A 85 -14.81 13.41 18.73
C SER A 85 -15.05 14.63 17.85
N SER A 86 -14.00 15.35 17.45
CA SER A 86 -14.07 16.45 16.47
C SER A 86 -13.91 16.00 15.02
N GLY A 87 -13.64 14.71 14.81
CA GLY A 87 -13.38 14.12 13.49
C GLY A 87 -11.91 14.23 13.06
N LYS A 88 -11.00 14.68 13.92
CA LYS A 88 -9.56 14.78 13.59
C LYS A 88 -8.88 13.42 13.72
N PHE A 89 -8.04 13.08 12.73
CA PHE A 89 -7.19 11.89 12.79
C PHE A 89 -6.04 12.06 13.80
N LYS A 90 -5.86 11.06 14.64
CA LYS A 90 -4.78 10.93 15.61
C LYS A 90 -4.27 9.49 15.67
N ALA A 91 -3.03 9.30 16.08
CA ALA A 91 -2.47 7.98 16.33
C ALA A 91 -1.71 7.94 17.65
N TYR A 92 -1.82 6.81 18.34
CA TYR A 92 -1.18 6.56 19.61
C TYR A 92 -0.48 5.21 19.59
N ALA A 93 0.59 5.07 20.40
CA ALA A 93 1.06 3.75 20.77
C ALA A 93 -0.08 2.99 21.50
N ASN A 94 -0.49 1.84 20.97
CA ASN A 94 -1.56 1.00 21.52
C ASN A 94 -1.08 0.24 22.76
N VAL A 95 -0.54 0.98 23.73
CA VAL A 95 0.17 0.47 24.90
C VAL A 95 -0.34 1.17 26.15
N CYS A 96 -0.89 0.39 27.08
CA CYS A 96 -1.39 0.90 28.35
C CYS A 96 -0.27 1.50 29.22
N ALA A 97 -0.43 2.76 29.60
CA ALA A 97 0.54 3.48 30.43
C ALA A 97 0.77 2.88 31.83
N HIS A 98 -0.08 1.94 32.27
CA HIS A 98 0.08 1.27 33.55
C HIS A 98 1.18 0.19 33.50
N ARG A 99 1.04 -0.82 32.62
CA ARG A 99 1.94 -1.98 32.57
C ARG A 99 2.16 -2.52 31.15
N GLY A 100 2.02 -1.70 30.11
CA GLY A 100 2.42 -2.01 28.76
C GLY A 100 1.53 -2.97 27.97
N VAL A 101 0.35 -3.34 28.49
CA VAL A 101 -0.57 -4.24 27.78
C VAL A 101 -1.26 -3.49 26.64
N THR A 102 -1.49 -4.16 25.51
CA THR A 102 -2.29 -3.66 24.37
C THR A 102 -3.66 -3.20 24.85
N VAL A 103 -4.04 -1.98 24.52
CA VAL A 103 -5.29 -1.38 25.01
C VAL A 103 -6.50 -1.84 24.18
N GLU A 104 -6.35 -1.90 22.85
CA GLU A 104 -7.38 -2.35 21.93
C GLU A 104 -6.85 -3.46 21.03
N ALA A 105 -7.50 -4.62 21.05
CA ALA A 105 -7.10 -5.79 20.27
C ALA A 105 -7.91 -5.98 18.97
N ASN A 106 -9.07 -5.32 18.86
CA ASN A 106 -9.85 -5.39 17.63
C ASN A 106 -9.18 -4.57 16.52
N LYS A 107 -9.13 -5.11 15.31
CA LYS A 107 -8.50 -4.44 14.17
C LYS A 107 -9.21 -3.15 13.77
N ARG A 108 -10.53 -3.07 13.91
CA ARG A 108 -11.37 -1.91 13.53
C ARG A 108 -12.60 -1.85 14.40
N GLY A 109 -13.20 -0.67 14.50
CA GLY A 109 -14.48 -0.48 15.19
C GLY A 109 -14.82 0.97 15.46
N GLU A 110 -15.83 1.14 16.31
CA GLU A 110 -16.30 2.44 16.79
C GLU A 110 -16.36 2.43 18.31
N LYS A 111 -15.59 3.28 18.97
CA LYS A 111 -15.52 3.43 20.43
C LYS A 111 -15.08 4.83 20.80
N SER A 112 -15.79 5.46 21.73
CA SER A 112 -15.36 6.73 22.34
C SER A 112 -14.39 6.54 23.50
N ARG A 113 -14.14 5.29 23.94
CA ARG A 113 -13.25 4.96 25.05
C ARG A 113 -12.63 3.59 24.87
N PHE A 114 -11.37 3.47 25.27
CA PHE A 114 -10.58 2.25 25.23
C PHE A 114 -10.19 1.84 26.64
N SER A 115 -10.66 0.68 27.09
CA SER A 115 -10.35 0.15 28.43
C SER A 115 -9.36 -0.99 28.35
N CYS A 116 -8.22 -0.82 28.99
CA CYS A 116 -7.18 -1.85 29.05
C CYS A 116 -7.74 -3.15 29.66
N PRO A 117 -7.61 -4.30 28.97
CA PRO A 117 -8.20 -5.56 29.40
C PRO A 117 -7.58 -6.12 30.69
N PHE A 118 -6.42 -5.60 31.09
CA PHE A 118 -5.71 -6.11 32.26
C PHE A 118 -6.26 -5.53 33.58
N HIS A 119 -6.36 -4.20 33.70
CA HIS A 119 -6.80 -3.57 34.96
C HIS A 119 -7.86 -2.48 34.77
N GLY A 120 -8.46 -2.36 33.59
CA GLY A 120 -9.52 -1.41 33.33
C GLY A 120 -9.11 0.06 33.31
N TRP A 121 -7.82 0.37 33.11
CA TRP A 121 -7.42 1.75 32.84
C TRP A 121 -8.03 2.18 31.51
N THR A 122 -8.76 3.30 31.53
CA THR A 122 -9.60 3.71 30.42
C THR A 122 -9.14 5.03 29.85
N PHE A 123 -8.99 5.07 28.53
CA PHE A 123 -8.53 6.22 27.76
C PHE A 123 -9.66 6.70 26.83
N ASN A 124 -9.71 8.00 26.54
CA ASN A 124 -10.58 8.57 25.50
C ASN A 124 -9.86 8.61 24.14
N ASN A 125 -10.56 9.09 23.10
CA ASN A 125 -10.01 9.24 21.75
C ASN A 125 -8.98 10.37 21.63
N ASP A 126 -8.81 11.20 22.68
CA ASP A 126 -7.72 12.18 22.78
C ASP A 126 -6.48 11.58 23.47
N GLY A 127 -6.49 10.28 23.76
CA GLY A 127 -5.40 9.57 24.43
C GLY A 127 -5.31 9.81 25.93
N GLU A 128 -6.22 10.58 26.51
CA GLU A 128 -6.19 10.95 27.94
C GLU A 128 -6.67 9.80 28.81
N LEU A 129 -6.03 9.59 29.96
CA LEU A 129 -6.50 8.68 31.00
C LEU A 129 -7.74 9.27 31.69
N VAL A 130 -8.93 8.75 31.35
CA VAL A 130 -10.19 9.24 31.95
C VAL A 130 -10.56 8.54 33.26
N GLY A 131 -10.13 7.29 33.43
CA GLY A 131 -10.42 6.54 34.66
C GLY A 131 -9.51 5.35 34.88
N TYR A 132 -9.39 4.96 36.15
CA TYR A 132 -8.72 3.73 36.60
C TYR A 132 -9.39 3.21 37.86
N PRO A 133 -9.52 1.88 38.05
CA PRO A 133 -10.06 1.26 39.25
C PRO A 133 -9.13 1.40 40.48
N LYS A 134 -9.69 1.20 41.69
CA LYS A 134 -8.91 1.14 42.94
C LYS A 134 -8.02 2.36 43.19
N LYS A 135 -8.56 3.56 43.00
CA LYS A 135 -7.86 4.83 43.15
C LYS A 135 -7.14 4.97 44.50
N ASP A 136 -7.74 4.42 45.54
CA ASP A 136 -7.21 4.34 46.89
C ASP A 136 -5.84 3.63 47.01
N GLN A 137 -5.55 2.74 46.03
CA GLN A 137 -4.29 1.97 46.00
C GLN A 137 -3.15 2.68 45.29
N PHE A 138 -3.47 3.71 44.48
CA PHE A 138 -2.46 4.44 43.69
C PHE A 138 -2.10 5.82 44.26
N GLY A 139 -2.83 6.27 45.29
CA GLY A 139 -2.72 7.65 45.80
C GLY A 139 -3.24 8.66 44.73
N GLU A 140 -2.84 9.92 44.91
CA GLU A 140 -3.14 10.97 43.91
C GLU A 140 -2.13 10.88 42.76
N ILE A 141 -2.58 10.40 41.60
CA ILE A 141 -1.78 10.42 40.39
C ILE A 141 -2.27 11.55 39.44
N ASP A 142 -1.30 12.23 38.84
CA ASP A 142 -1.60 13.17 37.75
C ASP A 142 -1.93 12.39 36.50
N LYS A 143 -3.22 12.33 36.11
CA LYS A 143 -3.70 11.60 34.95
C LYS A 143 -3.06 12.06 33.63
N ALA A 144 -2.63 13.32 33.55
CA ALA A 144 -1.98 13.86 32.35
C ALA A 144 -0.65 13.14 32.06
N CYS A 145 0.01 12.59 33.08
CA CYS A 145 1.25 11.82 32.94
C CYS A 145 1.01 10.38 32.41
N TYR A 146 -0.24 9.91 32.44
CA TYR A 146 -0.59 8.51 32.13
C TYR A 146 -1.49 8.38 30.90
N GLY A 147 -1.52 9.38 30.02
CA GLY A 147 -2.15 9.27 28.70
C GLY A 147 -1.43 8.28 27.79
N LEU A 148 -2.11 7.82 26.75
CA LEU A 148 -1.49 7.10 25.63
C LEU A 148 -0.43 8.00 24.98
N LYS A 149 0.64 7.39 24.49
CA LYS A 149 1.71 8.15 23.85
C LYS A 149 1.35 8.44 22.42
N GLU A 150 1.19 9.72 22.08
CA GLU A 150 0.89 10.16 20.73
C GLU A 150 2.07 9.88 19.79
N LEU A 151 1.76 9.44 18.58
CA LEU A 151 2.68 9.25 17.47
C LEU A 151 2.44 10.36 16.44
N PRO A 152 3.48 10.86 15.75
CA PRO A 152 3.29 11.79 14.66
C PRO A 152 2.37 11.18 13.61
N ALA A 153 1.26 11.85 13.33
CA ALA A 153 0.23 11.35 12.43
C ALA A 153 -0.39 12.48 11.61
N THR A 154 -0.67 12.22 10.35
CA THR A 154 -1.29 13.19 9.43
C THR A 154 -2.17 12.46 8.43
N GLU A 155 -3.38 12.97 8.23
CA GLU A 155 -4.25 12.58 7.13
C GLU A 155 -4.01 13.52 5.96
N LYS A 156 -3.57 12.98 4.83
CA LYS A 156 -3.33 13.78 3.63
C LYS A 156 -3.42 12.92 2.36
N PHE A 157 -3.99 13.49 1.30
CA PHE A 157 -4.23 12.83 0.01
C PHE A 157 -5.08 11.56 0.12
N GLY A 158 -5.97 11.49 1.11
CA GLY A 158 -6.78 10.30 1.37
C GLY A 158 -6.05 9.17 2.09
N PHE A 159 -4.79 9.35 2.49
CA PHE A 159 -4.02 8.37 3.25
C PHE A 159 -3.85 8.79 4.72
N LEU A 160 -3.82 7.80 5.60
CA LEU A 160 -3.53 7.92 7.02
C LEU A 160 -2.05 7.59 7.25
N TRP A 161 -1.26 8.63 7.50
CA TRP A 161 0.19 8.52 7.71
C TRP A 161 0.51 8.53 9.20
N VAL A 162 1.35 7.60 9.63
CA VAL A 162 1.85 7.51 11.02
C VAL A 162 3.36 7.28 10.99
N HIS A 163 4.11 8.02 11.80
CA HIS A 163 5.52 7.74 12.01
C HIS A 163 5.70 6.84 13.23
N PRO A 164 6.38 5.68 13.12
CA PRO A 164 6.59 4.76 14.24
C PRO A 164 7.35 5.37 15.39
N SER A 165 8.35 6.20 15.10
CA SER A 165 9.12 6.95 16.09
C SER A 165 8.38 8.21 16.55
N ARG A 166 8.30 8.41 17.87
CA ARG A 166 7.65 9.60 18.47
C ARG A 166 8.32 10.91 18.11
N GLU A 167 9.60 10.88 17.80
CA GLU A 167 10.40 12.04 17.39
C GLU A 167 10.48 12.18 15.86
N GLY A 168 9.83 11.27 15.13
CA GLY A 168 9.85 11.26 13.69
C GLY A 168 9.03 12.41 13.07
N MET A 169 9.33 12.74 11.82
CA MET A 169 8.64 13.79 11.07
C MET A 169 8.00 13.23 9.80
N ILE A 170 6.87 13.81 9.41
CA ILE A 170 6.18 13.50 8.15
C ILE A 170 6.31 14.72 7.26
N ASN A 171 7.25 14.67 6.31
CA ASN A 171 7.49 15.73 5.32
C ASN A 171 7.10 15.23 3.92
N PHE A 172 6.00 15.72 3.37
CA PHE A 172 5.47 15.24 2.09
C PHE A 172 6.29 15.65 0.88
N GLU A 173 7.02 16.76 0.93
CA GLU A 173 7.93 17.15 -0.16
C GLU A 173 9.08 16.15 -0.28
N GLU A 174 9.59 15.70 0.86
CA GLU A 174 10.64 14.68 0.92
C GLU A 174 10.11 13.28 0.58
N LEU A 175 8.94 12.90 1.13
CA LEU A 175 8.35 11.59 0.95
C LEU A 175 7.88 11.34 -0.48
N LEU A 176 7.19 12.30 -1.09
CA LEU A 176 6.49 12.12 -2.37
C LEU A 176 7.13 12.93 -3.52
N GLY A 177 7.80 14.03 -3.22
CA GLY A 177 8.25 15.00 -4.21
C GLY A 177 7.10 15.88 -4.73
N ASP A 178 7.45 17.07 -5.22
CA ASP A 178 6.47 18.09 -5.63
C ASP A 178 5.49 17.63 -6.71
N ASP A 179 5.97 16.82 -7.65
CA ASP A 179 5.15 16.41 -8.80
C ASP A 179 4.10 15.36 -8.39
N LEU A 180 4.47 14.40 -7.52
CA LEU A 180 3.52 13.41 -7.01
C LEU A 180 2.53 14.04 -6.02
N VAL A 181 2.97 15.02 -5.22
CA VAL A 181 2.08 15.84 -4.37
C VAL A 181 1.01 16.50 -5.22
N LYS A 182 1.38 17.23 -6.29
CA LYS A 182 0.43 17.89 -7.21
C LYS A 182 -0.49 16.88 -7.91
N GLU A 183 0.04 15.70 -8.23
CA GLU A 183 -0.78 14.66 -8.83
C GLU A 183 -1.82 14.13 -7.84
N PHE A 184 -1.44 13.84 -6.61
CA PHE A 184 -2.36 13.35 -5.59
C PHE A 184 -3.41 14.40 -5.18
N GLU A 185 -3.07 15.70 -5.18
CA GLU A 185 -4.03 16.78 -5.02
C GLU A 185 -5.09 16.83 -6.13
N SER A 186 -4.79 16.27 -7.31
CA SER A 186 -5.73 16.23 -8.43
C SER A 186 -6.68 15.03 -8.43
N TRP A 187 -6.49 14.10 -7.49
CA TRP A 187 -7.37 12.96 -7.24
C TRP A 187 -8.31 13.29 -6.05
N ASN A 188 -9.39 12.55 -5.93
CA ASN A 188 -10.34 12.67 -4.82
C ASN A 188 -10.31 11.40 -3.96
N PHE A 189 -9.13 11.00 -3.50
CA PHE A 189 -8.95 9.78 -2.72
C PHE A 189 -9.57 9.87 -1.32
N GLU A 190 -9.75 11.08 -0.79
CA GLU A 190 -10.42 11.34 0.49
C GLU A 190 -11.89 10.88 0.50
N SER A 191 -12.53 10.78 -0.68
CA SER A 191 -13.91 10.33 -0.79
C SER A 191 -14.07 8.81 -0.86
N LEU A 192 -12.98 8.06 -0.95
CA LEU A 192 -13.00 6.61 -0.99
C LEU A 192 -13.50 6.02 0.33
N VAL A 193 -14.38 5.04 0.24
CA VAL A 193 -14.98 4.34 1.38
C VAL A 193 -14.39 2.94 1.47
N PHE A 194 -13.91 2.56 2.64
CA PHE A 194 -13.42 1.21 2.91
C PHE A 194 -14.57 0.20 2.82
N GLU A 195 -14.34 -0.90 2.12
CA GLU A 195 -15.33 -1.99 1.99
C GLU A 195 -14.81 -3.30 2.56
N HIS A 196 -13.58 -3.68 2.22
CA HIS A 196 -13.03 -4.98 2.56
C HIS A 196 -11.51 -4.97 2.63
N GLN A 197 -10.95 -5.89 3.43
CA GLN A 197 -9.50 -6.16 3.46
C GLN A 197 -9.28 -7.66 3.56
N GLU A 198 -8.34 -8.17 2.76
CA GLU A 198 -7.80 -9.52 2.86
C GLU A 198 -6.36 -9.50 3.34
N GLU A 199 -5.95 -10.55 4.04
CA GLU A 199 -4.57 -10.73 4.51
C GLU A 199 -4.04 -12.08 4.04
N TYR A 200 -2.87 -12.07 3.42
CA TYR A 200 -2.19 -13.27 2.96
C TYR A 200 -0.82 -13.37 3.58
N VAL A 201 -0.58 -14.46 4.29
CA VAL A 201 0.74 -14.79 4.81
C VAL A 201 1.43 -15.71 3.82
N THR A 202 2.67 -15.37 3.46
CA THR A 202 3.46 -16.09 2.46
C THR A 202 4.88 -16.35 2.93
N ASP A 203 5.43 -17.51 2.52
CA ASP A 203 6.81 -17.89 2.83
C ASP A 203 7.78 -17.30 1.79
N MET A 204 7.82 -15.96 1.72
CA MET A 204 8.69 -15.22 0.83
C MET A 204 9.12 -13.89 1.44
N ASN A 205 10.15 -13.29 0.86
CA ASN A 205 10.54 -11.92 1.19
C ASN A 205 9.50 -10.92 0.69
N TRP A 206 9.17 -9.92 1.50
CA TRP A 206 8.18 -8.89 1.20
C TRP A 206 8.44 -8.13 -0.11
N LYS A 207 9.73 -7.96 -0.50
CA LYS A 207 10.08 -7.29 -1.76
C LYS A 207 9.72 -8.12 -2.99
N LEU A 208 9.70 -9.45 -2.89
CA LEU A 208 9.24 -10.29 -4.00
C LEU A 208 7.74 -10.10 -4.28
N ALA A 209 6.94 -9.80 -3.24
CA ALA A 209 5.54 -9.41 -3.44
C ALA A 209 5.43 -8.08 -4.21
N ILE A 210 6.22 -7.07 -3.82
CA ILE A 210 6.29 -5.79 -4.53
C ILE A 210 6.74 -5.97 -5.99
N ASP A 211 7.73 -6.84 -6.23
CA ASP A 211 8.29 -7.06 -7.56
C ASP A 211 7.25 -7.57 -8.57
N THR A 212 6.24 -8.35 -8.13
CA THR A 212 5.17 -8.84 -9.01
C THR A 212 4.33 -7.72 -9.63
N PHE A 213 4.30 -6.53 -9.01
CA PHE A 213 3.59 -5.36 -9.54
C PHE A 213 4.45 -4.44 -10.42
N GLY A 214 5.73 -4.75 -10.59
CA GLY A 214 6.70 -3.87 -11.24
C GLY A 214 6.81 -4.01 -12.75
N GLU A 215 6.08 -4.95 -13.39
CA GLU A 215 6.16 -5.20 -14.83
C GLU A 215 4.91 -5.93 -15.35
N THR A 216 4.78 -6.07 -16.67
CA THR A 216 3.69 -6.79 -17.33
C THR A 216 4.19 -7.89 -18.29
N TYR A 217 5.48 -8.21 -18.23
CA TYR A 217 6.10 -9.21 -19.09
C TYR A 217 5.55 -10.62 -18.85
N HIS A 218 5.25 -10.96 -17.57
CA HIS A 218 4.69 -12.26 -17.17
C HIS A 218 3.22 -12.46 -17.56
N PHE A 219 2.48 -11.40 -17.92
CA PHE A 219 1.03 -11.48 -18.16
C PHE A 219 0.61 -12.50 -19.21
N SER A 220 1.40 -12.63 -20.28
CA SER A 220 1.06 -13.58 -21.37
C SER A 220 1.31 -15.04 -21.01
N VAL A 221 2.02 -15.34 -19.92
CA VAL A 221 2.39 -16.69 -19.51
C VAL A 221 1.71 -17.05 -18.20
N LEU A 222 1.96 -16.28 -17.13
CA LEU A 222 1.39 -16.53 -15.82
C LEU A 222 -0.10 -16.27 -15.79
N HIS A 223 -0.52 -15.11 -16.31
CA HIS A 223 -1.90 -14.64 -16.29
C HIS A 223 -2.65 -14.91 -17.60
N LYS A 224 -2.28 -15.96 -18.35
CA LYS A 224 -2.85 -16.25 -19.68
C LYS A 224 -4.38 -16.43 -19.66
N ASP A 225 -4.91 -16.96 -18.55
CA ASP A 225 -6.33 -17.27 -18.38
C ASP A 225 -7.04 -16.24 -17.44
N SER A 226 -6.34 -15.16 -17.05
CA SER A 226 -6.85 -14.11 -16.15
C SER A 226 -6.60 -12.71 -16.74
N LEU A 227 -5.49 -12.05 -16.38
CA LEU A 227 -5.24 -10.64 -16.76
C LEU A 227 -4.89 -10.45 -18.24
N HIS A 228 -4.38 -11.46 -18.94
CA HIS A 228 -4.00 -11.31 -20.35
C HIS A 228 -5.17 -10.94 -21.27
N GLU A 229 -6.39 -11.33 -20.93
CA GLU A 229 -7.58 -10.91 -21.67
C GLU A 229 -7.98 -9.45 -21.43
N VAL A 230 -7.50 -8.87 -20.32
CA VAL A 230 -7.82 -7.49 -19.91
C VAL A 230 -6.73 -6.51 -20.30
N PHE A 231 -5.46 -6.93 -20.33
CA PHE A 231 -4.31 -6.08 -20.56
C PHE A 231 -3.53 -6.47 -21.83
N HIS A 232 -2.89 -5.46 -22.44
CA HIS A 232 -1.79 -5.69 -23.37
C HIS A 232 -0.53 -5.96 -22.56
N GLY A 233 -0.10 -7.21 -22.51
CA GLY A 233 1.15 -7.58 -21.82
C GLY A 233 2.37 -6.94 -22.49
N ASN A 234 3.39 -6.63 -21.70
CA ASN A 234 4.62 -5.98 -22.15
C ASN A 234 4.38 -4.67 -22.93
N CYS A 235 3.39 -3.87 -22.46
CA CYS A 235 3.08 -2.52 -22.93
C CYS A 235 2.76 -1.63 -21.72
N GLN A 236 3.65 -0.72 -21.38
CA GLN A 236 3.56 0.08 -20.17
C GLN A 236 4.31 1.39 -20.28
N MET A 237 3.98 2.34 -19.41
CA MET A 237 4.73 3.59 -19.17
C MET A 237 5.19 3.61 -17.72
N PHE A 238 6.33 4.24 -17.45
CA PHE A 238 6.84 4.40 -16.09
C PHE A 238 7.38 5.81 -15.88
N ASP A 239 7.05 6.40 -14.75
CA ASP A 239 7.62 7.66 -14.25
C ASP A 239 8.07 7.46 -12.80
N ASN A 240 9.21 8.03 -12.43
CA ASN A 240 9.71 8.05 -11.07
C ASN A 240 9.45 9.40 -10.39
N PHE A 241 9.23 9.37 -9.07
CA PHE A 241 9.01 10.53 -8.22
C PHE A 241 9.83 10.35 -6.94
N ASN A 242 11.05 10.83 -6.91
CA ASN A 242 11.99 10.53 -5.83
C ASN A 242 12.11 9.01 -5.61
N ARG A 243 11.75 8.54 -4.41
CA ARG A 243 11.73 7.10 -4.06
C ARG A 243 10.48 6.38 -4.54
N ASN A 244 9.50 7.09 -5.09
CA ASN A 244 8.24 6.53 -5.53
C ASN A 244 8.22 6.31 -7.04
N GLY A 245 7.25 5.56 -7.53
CA GLY A 245 7.09 5.30 -8.95
C GLY A 245 5.61 5.22 -9.35
N ARG A 246 5.37 5.44 -10.64
CA ARG A 246 4.07 5.24 -11.25
C ARG A 246 4.23 4.41 -12.52
N LEU A 247 3.77 3.17 -12.46
CA LEU A 247 3.66 2.29 -13.61
C LEU A 247 2.23 2.39 -14.16
N ILE A 248 2.09 2.50 -15.48
CA ILE A 248 0.79 2.56 -16.16
C ILE A 248 0.64 1.33 -17.04
N LEU A 249 -0.24 0.42 -16.63
CA LEU A 249 -0.52 -0.81 -17.34
C LEU A 249 -1.57 -0.55 -18.43
N CYS A 250 -1.31 -1.02 -19.65
CA CYS A 250 -2.15 -0.79 -20.81
C CYS A 250 -3.33 -1.78 -20.85
N ARG A 251 -4.56 -1.32 -20.59
CA ARG A 251 -5.77 -2.13 -20.78
C ARG A 251 -6.13 -2.26 -22.26
N ARG A 252 -6.68 -3.40 -22.69
CA ARG A 252 -7.21 -3.57 -24.06
C ARG A 252 -8.35 -2.61 -24.37
N ALA A 253 -9.05 -2.10 -23.38
CA ALA A 253 -10.06 -1.05 -23.54
C ALA A 253 -9.52 0.24 -24.16
N ILE A 254 -8.20 0.46 -24.16
CA ILE A 254 -7.55 1.60 -24.85
C ILE A 254 -7.83 1.59 -26.35
N ASP A 255 -8.01 0.41 -26.97
CA ASP A 255 -8.27 0.27 -28.40
C ASP A 255 -9.62 0.88 -28.82
N GLU A 256 -10.61 0.86 -27.94
CA GLU A 256 -11.89 1.54 -28.16
C GLU A 256 -11.83 3.01 -27.73
N MET A 257 -11.19 3.30 -26.58
CA MET A 257 -11.06 4.65 -26.06
C MET A 257 -10.31 5.58 -27.03
N ARG A 258 -9.26 5.10 -27.72
CA ARG A 258 -8.48 5.90 -28.69
C ARG A 258 -9.28 6.39 -29.89
N LYS A 259 -10.47 5.81 -30.16
CA LYS A 259 -11.40 6.24 -31.20
C LYS A 259 -12.23 7.45 -30.82
N LEU A 260 -12.28 7.78 -29.52
CA LEU A 260 -12.99 8.93 -28.98
C LEU A 260 -12.13 10.19 -29.06
N PRO A 261 -12.75 11.39 -29.01
CA PRO A 261 -12.01 12.63 -28.84
C PRO A 261 -11.14 12.60 -27.58
N GLU A 262 -9.94 13.22 -27.62
CA GLU A 262 -9.01 13.25 -26.46
C GLU A 262 -9.64 13.88 -25.20
N SER A 263 -10.63 14.77 -25.37
CA SER A 263 -11.42 15.32 -24.27
C SER A 263 -12.14 14.26 -23.44
N ASP A 264 -12.49 13.13 -24.05
CA ASP A 264 -13.30 12.06 -23.45
C ASP A 264 -12.43 10.92 -22.90
N TRP A 265 -11.11 10.95 -23.18
CA TRP A 265 -10.20 9.94 -22.66
C TRP A 265 -10.13 9.96 -21.13
N ASN A 266 -10.11 8.80 -20.52
CA ASN A 266 -9.98 8.61 -19.07
C ASN A 266 -8.86 7.60 -18.76
N ILE A 267 -7.92 7.98 -17.93
CA ILE A 267 -6.75 7.15 -17.61
C ILE A 267 -7.17 5.79 -17.04
N CYS A 268 -8.09 5.75 -16.09
CA CYS A 268 -8.54 4.50 -15.47
C CYS A 268 -9.42 3.65 -16.39
N ALA A 269 -10.01 4.22 -17.45
CA ALA A 269 -10.73 3.44 -18.46
C ALA A 269 -9.78 2.66 -19.38
N GLY A 270 -8.74 3.36 -19.88
CA GLY A 270 -7.77 2.77 -20.82
C GLY A 270 -6.58 2.09 -20.16
N THR A 271 -6.39 2.25 -18.85
CA THR A 271 -5.20 1.75 -18.14
C THR A 271 -5.52 1.35 -16.70
N LEU A 272 -4.55 0.75 -16.04
CA LEU A 272 -4.48 0.66 -14.58
C LEU A 272 -3.21 1.39 -14.11
N PRO A 273 -3.34 2.57 -13.46
CA PRO A 273 -2.22 3.19 -12.77
C PRO A 273 -1.84 2.35 -11.55
N VAL A 274 -0.54 2.10 -11.38
CA VAL A 274 0.04 1.40 -10.24
C VAL A 274 1.08 2.32 -9.62
N TYR A 275 0.75 2.93 -8.51
CA TYR A 275 1.69 3.73 -7.74
C TYR A 275 2.44 2.84 -6.77
N TYR A 276 3.74 2.88 -6.85
CA TYR A 276 4.64 2.39 -5.81
C TYR A 276 4.96 3.55 -4.87
N LEU A 277 4.56 3.42 -3.61
CA LEU A 277 4.88 4.37 -2.55
C LEU A 277 5.88 3.70 -1.61
N PHE A 278 7.08 4.25 -1.59
CA PHE A 278 8.17 3.72 -0.76
C PHE A 278 7.79 3.70 0.73
N PRO A 279 8.12 2.64 1.48
CA PRO A 279 8.93 1.49 1.03
C PRO A 279 8.13 0.29 0.54
N ASN A 280 6.83 0.15 0.86
CA ASN A 280 6.14 -1.14 0.86
C ASN A 280 4.67 -1.07 0.39
N ILE A 281 4.30 0.00 -0.30
CA ILE A 281 2.90 0.22 -0.71
C ILE A 281 2.75 0.15 -2.22
N ILE A 282 1.76 -0.62 -2.68
CA ILE A 282 1.23 -0.55 -4.04
C ILE A 282 -0.19 0.03 -3.95
N PHE A 283 -0.43 1.12 -4.68
CA PHE A 283 -1.74 1.78 -4.72
C PHE A 283 -2.24 1.86 -6.16
N MET A 284 -3.45 1.36 -6.39
CA MET A 284 -4.03 1.21 -7.73
C MET A 284 -5.41 1.85 -7.81
N PRO A 285 -5.52 3.12 -8.23
CA PRO A 285 -6.82 3.75 -8.48
C PRO A 285 -7.47 3.19 -9.74
N THR A 286 -8.79 3.02 -9.68
CA THR A 286 -9.66 2.58 -10.76
C THR A 286 -10.78 3.59 -10.99
N GLN A 287 -11.69 3.33 -11.94
CA GLN A 287 -12.89 4.16 -12.12
C GLN A 287 -13.88 4.02 -10.95
N GLU A 288 -13.93 2.84 -10.37
CA GLU A 288 -14.87 2.49 -9.31
C GLU A 288 -14.35 2.81 -7.91
N GLY A 289 -13.01 2.89 -7.74
CA GLY A 289 -12.40 3.05 -6.42
C GLY A 289 -10.88 2.94 -6.45
N ALA A 290 -10.33 2.20 -5.50
CA ALA A 290 -8.89 1.93 -5.44
C ALA A 290 -8.58 0.64 -4.67
N PHE A 291 -7.42 0.06 -4.95
CA PHE A 291 -6.82 -1.04 -4.20
C PHE A 291 -5.55 -0.55 -3.53
N LEU A 292 -5.40 -0.87 -2.24
CA LEU A 292 -4.20 -0.58 -1.46
C LEU A 292 -3.59 -1.90 -1.01
N VAL A 293 -2.40 -2.19 -1.49
CA VAL A 293 -1.61 -3.37 -1.08
C VAL A 293 -0.47 -2.88 -0.19
N GLN A 294 -0.38 -3.43 1.00
CA GLN A 294 0.64 -3.13 2.00
C GLN A 294 1.43 -4.39 2.29
N GLU A 295 2.74 -4.35 2.08
CA GLU A 295 3.63 -5.51 2.24
C GLU A 295 4.50 -5.34 3.48
N TYR A 296 4.42 -6.28 4.40
CA TYR A 296 5.24 -6.26 5.62
C TYR A 296 5.99 -7.57 5.82
N PRO A 297 7.24 -7.51 6.32
CA PRO A 297 7.90 -8.69 6.85
C PRO A 297 7.12 -9.24 8.04
N LEU A 298 7.12 -10.55 8.21
CA LEU A 298 6.44 -11.22 9.31
C LEU A 298 7.44 -12.04 10.14
N GLU A 299 7.16 -12.19 11.46
CA GLU A 299 7.97 -12.98 12.38
C GLU A 299 9.44 -12.52 12.48
N ASN A 300 9.71 -11.25 12.21
CA ASN A 300 11.06 -10.67 12.19
C ASN A 300 12.03 -11.48 11.33
N SER A 301 11.60 -11.82 10.11
CA SER A 301 12.33 -12.70 9.19
C SER A 301 12.30 -12.19 7.75
N PRO A 302 13.40 -12.30 7.00
CA PRO A 302 13.41 -12.02 5.56
C PRO A 302 12.67 -13.07 4.74
N HIS A 303 12.21 -14.15 5.35
CA HIS A 303 11.66 -15.32 4.68
C HIS A 303 10.15 -15.47 4.78
N LYS A 304 9.49 -14.51 5.44
CA LYS A 304 8.04 -14.54 5.62
C LYS A 304 7.48 -13.13 5.56
N SER A 305 6.37 -12.99 4.88
CA SER A 305 5.69 -11.70 4.72
C SER A 305 4.18 -11.83 4.88
N VAL A 306 3.55 -10.69 5.14
CA VAL A 306 2.10 -10.53 5.09
C VAL A 306 1.74 -9.42 4.13
N SER A 307 0.84 -9.74 3.20
CA SER A 307 0.20 -8.78 2.32
C SER A 307 -1.18 -8.44 2.84
N LYS A 308 -1.47 -7.15 2.95
CA LYS A 308 -2.81 -6.64 3.26
C LYS A 308 -3.37 -5.95 2.03
N ILE A 309 -4.42 -6.50 1.46
CA ILE A 309 -5.08 -5.98 0.26
C ILE A 309 -6.40 -5.38 0.69
N SER A 310 -6.50 -4.05 0.63
CA SER A 310 -7.69 -3.29 1.00
C SER A 310 -8.40 -2.76 -0.23
N PHE A 311 -9.72 -2.82 -0.21
CA PHE A 311 -10.61 -2.43 -1.29
C PHE A 311 -11.44 -1.23 -0.85
N TYR A 312 -11.40 -0.18 -1.67
CA TYR A 312 -12.11 1.08 -1.44
C TYR A 312 -12.92 1.41 -2.67
N PHE A 313 -14.14 1.93 -2.46
CA PHE A 313 -15.01 2.34 -3.55
C PHE A 313 -15.48 3.78 -3.39
N TYR A 314 -15.71 4.44 -4.52
CA TYR A 314 -16.34 5.76 -4.50
C TYR A 314 -17.80 5.66 -4.05
N PRO A 315 -18.35 6.68 -3.35
CA PRO A 315 -19.72 6.64 -2.84
C PRO A 315 -20.78 6.33 -3.89
N HIS A 316 -20.61 6.78 -5.14
CA HIS A 316 -21.56 6.52 -6.22
C HIS A 316 -21.65 5.03 -6.60
N VAL A 317 -20.56 4.28 -6.47
CA VAL A 317 -20.55 2.82 -6.71
C VAL A 317 -21.36 2.11 -5.63
N LEU A 318 -21.12 2.46 -4.36
CA LEU A 318 -21.86 1.89 -3.23
C LEU A 318 -23.34 2.25 -3.27
N GLU A 319 -23.69 3.45 -3.74
CA GLU A 319 -25.09 3.83 -3.95
C GLU A 319 -25.72 3.03 -5.10
N HIS A 320 -24.99 2.79 -6.18
CA HIS A 320 -25.46 1.91 -7.25
C HIS A 320 -25.71 0.47 -6.75
N VAL A 321 -24.82 -0.09 -5.94
CA VAL A 321 -24.99 -1.39 -5.28
C VAL A 321 -26.30 -1.43 -4.48
N LYS A 322 -26.57 -0.39 -3.67
CA LYS A 322 -27.84 -0.28 -2.92
C LYS A 322 -29.08 -0.20 -3.83
N GLN A 323 -28.95 0.43 -4.99
CA GLN A 323 -30.05 0.50 -5.98
C GLN A 323 -30.33 -0.87 -6.60
N LEU A 324 -29.28 -1.64 -6.93
CA LEU A 324 -29.41 -3.01 -7.42
C LEU A 324 -30.14 -3.90 -6.39
N GLU A 325 -29.78 -3.78 -5.12
CA GLU A 325 -30.45 -4.53 -4.04
C GLU A 325 -31.96 -4.21 -3.93
N LYS A 326 -32.34 -2.93 -4.09
CA LYS A 326 -33.76 -2.52 -4.14
C LYS A 326 -34.51 -3.13 -5.32
N GLN A 327 -33.80 -3.49 -6.41
CA GLN A 327 -34.33 -4.17 -7.58
C GLN A 327 -34.32 -5.70 -7.47
N GLY A 328 -33.88 -6.25 -6.33
CA GLY A 328 -33.77 -7.69 -6.11
C GLY A 328 -32.52 -8.34 -6.70
N ILE A 329 -31.54 -7.54 -7.12
CA ILE A 329 -30.24 -8.01 -7.60
C ILE A 329 -29.26 -7.95 -6.41
N ASN A 330 -28.50 -9.01 -6.16
CA ASN A 330 -27.52 -9.04 -5.08
C ASN A 330 -26.27 -8.21 -5.46
N GLY A 331 -26.38 -6.88 -5.30
CA GLY A 331 -25.30 -5.95 -5.64
C GLY A 331 -24.03 -6.15 -4.81
N LYS A 332 -24.18 -6.55 -3.54
CA LYS A 332 -23.02 -6.86 -2.67
C LYS A 332 -22.25 -8.08 -3.17
N GLU A 333 -22.94 -9.12 -3.63
CA GLU A 333 -22.28 -10.29 -4.19
C GLU A 333 -21.49 -9.95 -5.46
N LEU A 334 -22.04 -9.09 -6.32
CA LEU A 334 -21.32 -8.62 -7.51
C LEU A 334 -20.05 -7.85 -7.13
N LEU A 335 -20.14 -6.96 -6.15
CA LEU A 335 -19.00 -6.23 -5.63
C LEU A 335 -17.96 -7.19 -5.02
N GLN A 336 -18.43 -8.18 -4.24
CA GLN A 336 -17.58 -9.22 -3.65
C GLN A 336 -16.87 -10.06 -4.71
N GLN A 337 -17.54 -10.45 -5.77
CA GLN A 337 -16.93 -11.18 -6.87
C GLN A 337 -15.82 -10.35 -7.54
N GLN A 338 -16.02 -9.05 -7.68
CA GLN A 338 -15.01 -8.17 -8.28
C GLN A 338 -13.72 -8.13 -7.46
N TYR A 339 -13.80 -7.88 -6.15
CA TYR A 339 -12.59 -7.81 -5.32
C TYR A 339 -11.98 -9.19 -5.06
N ASN A 340 -12.78 -10.25 -4.89
CA ASN A 340 -12.26 -11.62 -4.78
C ASN A 340 -11.52 -12.04 -6.05
N GLY A 341 -12.04 -11.68 -7.23
CA GLY A 341 -11.38 -11.96 -8.50
C GLY A 341 -10.00 -11.32 -8.58
N PHE A 342 -9.88 -10.05 -8.19
CA PHE A 342 -8.60 -9.36 -8.17
C PHE A 342 -7.63 -9.97 -7.14
N ALA A 343 -8.08 -10.17 -5.91
CA ALA A 343 -7.27 -10.73 -4.84
C ALA A 343 -6.80 -12.17 -5.13
N SER A 344 -7.65 -12.98 -5.79
CA SER A 344 -7.29 -14.37 -6.14
C SER A 344 -6.18 -14.44 -7.18
N VAL A 345 -6.13 -13.52 -8.14
CA VAL A 345 -5.02 -13.47 -9.11
C VAL A 345 -3.70 -13.24 -8.38
N ILE A 346 -3.63 -12.25 -7.51
CA ILE A 346 -2.42 -11.97 -6.71
C ILE A 346 -2.04 -13.18 -5.86
N ARG A 347 -2.98 -13.75 -5.11
CA ARG A 347 -2.73 -14.86 -4.19
C ARG A 347 -2.32 -16.14 -4.91
N ASP A 348 -3.09 -16.53 -5.94
CA ASP A 348 -3.04 -17.87 -6.51
C ASP A 348 -2.10 -17.96 -7.73
N GLU A 349 -1.72 -16.83 -8.32
CA GLU A 349 -0.81 -16.78 -9.46
C GLU A 349 0.50 -16.06 -9.06
N ASP A 350 0.48 -14.76 -8.77
CA ASP A 350 1.68 -13.96 -8.49
C ASP A 350 2.47 -14.45 -7.28
N TYR A 351 1.79 -14.63 -6.14
CA TYR A 351 2.48 -15.00 -4.89
C TYR A 351 2.93 -16.46 -4.88
N VAL A 352 2.29 -17.32 -5.65
CA VAL A 352 2.77 -18.70 -5.87
C VAL A 352 4.10 -18.66 -6.64
N ALA A 353 4.20 -17.86 -7.69
CA ALA A 353 5.44 -17.67 -8.45
C ALA A 353 6.54 -17.03 -7.61
N ALA A 354 6.22 -15.95 -6.86
CA ALA A 354 7.14 -15.24 -6.00
C ALA A 354 7.68 -16.11 -4.85
N ALA A 355 6.83 -16.90 -4.19
CA ALA A 355 7.26 -17.86 -3.16
C ALA A 355 8.14 -18.97 -3.73
N SER A 356 7.85 -19.42 -4.95
CA SER A 356 8.71 -20.37 -5.66
C SER A 356 10.08 -19.76 -6.00
N SER A 357 10.10 -18.50 -6.42
CA SER A 357 11.35 -17.75 -6.65
C SER A 357 12.17 -17.65 -5.35
N HIS A 358 11.54 -17.28 -4.24
CA HIS A 358 12.20 -17.20 -2.93
C HIS A 358 12.83 -18.52 -2.50
N LYS A 359 12.13 -19.63 -2.72
CA LYS A 359 12.67 -20.98 -2.47
C LYS A 359 13.90 -21.26 -3.35
N GLY A 360 13.87 -20.82 -4.61
CA GLY A 360 15.02 -20.91 -5.52
C GLY A 360 16.23 -20.11 -5.01
N LEU A 361 16.02 -18.87 -4.59
CA LEU A 361 17.07 -18.00 -4.01
C LEU A 361 17.69 -18.61 -2.75
N LYS A 362 16.88 -19.15 -1.84
CA LYS A 362 17.35 -19.84 -0.63
C LYS A 362 18.16 -21.10 -0.91
N SER A 363 18.03 -21.70 -2.07
CA SER A 363 18.78 -22.92 -2.43
C SER A 363 20.28 -22.68 -2.69
N GLY A 364 20.67 -21.37 -2.86
CA GLY A 364 22.04 -21.01 -3.21
C GLY A 364 22.47 -21.39 -4.63
N ASN A 365 21.52 -21.74 -5.51
CA ASN A 365 21.81 -22.09 -6.90
C ASN A 365 21.59 -20.91 -7.87
N ILE A 366 21.17 -19.76 -7.36
CA ILE A 366 21.00 -18.50 -8.10
C ILE A 366 21.72 -17.41 -7.32
N ASP A 367 22.65 -16.72 -7.98
CA ASP A 367 23.42 -15.64 -7.36
C ASP A 367 22.68 -14.29 -7.43
N TYR A 368 21.81 -14.11 -8.42
CA TYR A 368 21.06 -12.86 -8.66
C TYR A 368 19.78 -13.10 -9.46
N LEU A 369 18.80 -12.21 -9.28
CA LEU A 369 17.67 -12.04 -10.19
C LEU A 369 18.05 -11.02 -11.28
N THR A 370 17.56 -11.23 -12.50
CA THR A 370 17.80 -10.33 -13.62
C THR A 370 16.52 -9.60 -13.98
N PHE A 371 16.56 -8.27 -13.98
CA PHE A 371 15.48 -7.42 -14.46
C PHE A 371 15.85 -6.85 -15.83
N GLY A 372 14.95 -7.05 -16.78
CA GLY A 372 15.11 -6.69 -18.18
C GLY A 372 15.03 -5.18 -18.42
N LYS A 373 15.40 -4.78 -19.63
CA LYS A 373 15.29 -3.38 -20.06
C LYS A 373 13.85 -2.87 -20.15
N ASN A 374 12.90 -3.79 -20.24
CA ASN A 374 11.45 -3.50 -20.21
C ASN A 374 10.86 -3.40 -18.78
N GLU A 375 11.72 -3.46 -17.75
CA GLU A 375 11.30 -3.47 -16.34
C GLU A 375 11.88 -2.28 -15.53
N PRO A 376 11.77 -1.01 -16.03
CA PRO A 376 12.37 0.15 -15.39
C PRO A 376 11.83 0.42 -13.98
N ALA A 377 10.62 0.00 -13.67
CA ALA A 377 10.06 0.12 -12.34
C ALA A 377 10.84 -0.73 -11.33
N LEU A 378 11.19 -1.97 -11.68
CA LEU A 378 12.02 -2.85 -10.85
C LEU A 378 13.44 -2.29 -10.69
N HIS A 379 14.01 -1.73 -11.75
CA HIS A 379 15.30 -1.01 -11.66
C HIS A 379 15.24 0.11 -10.64
N HIS A 380 14.17 0.91 -10.68
CA HIS A 380 13.96 2.02 -9.76
C HIS A 380 13.75 1.53 -8.33
N TYR A 381 12.87 0.56 -8.09
CA TYR A 381 12.55 0.05 -6.75
C TYR A 381 13.80 -0.47 -6.05
N HIS A 382 14.58 -1.33 -6.70
CA HIS A 382 15.76 -1.93 -6.09
C HIS A 382 16.91 -0.93 -5.88
N ASN A 383 17.10 0.03 -6.78
CA ASN A 383 18.07 1.09 -6.56
C ASN A 383 17.65 2.04 -5.43
N THR A 384 16.36 2.33 -5.32
CA THR A 384 15.80 3.14 -4.23
C THR A 384 15.98 2.47 -2.86
N TYR A 385 15.73 1.15 -2.75
CA TYR A 385 16.01 0.41 -1.51
C TYR A 385 17.50 0.48 -1.14
N ARG A 386 18.38 0.27 -2.11
CA ARG A 386 19.83 0.30 -1.88
C ARG A 386 20.30 1.68 -1.44
N GLU A 387 19.86 2.72 -2.13
CA GLU A 387 20.18 4.11 -1.80
C GLU A 387 19.72 4.47 -0.38
N ALA A 388 18.50 4.10 0.00
CA ALA A 388 17.96 4.35 1.32
C ALA A 388 18.72 3.63 2.43
N LEU A 389 19.40 2.51 2.12
CA LEU A 389 20.28 1.78 3.03
C LEU A 389 21.76 2.23 2.93
N GLY A 390 22.07 3.28 2.15
CA GLY A 390 23.45 3.73 1.93
C GLY A 390 24.30 2.78 1.09
N LEU A 391 23.67 1.88 0.32
CA LEU A 391 24.34 0.92 -0.55
C LEU A 391 24.50 1.49 -1.97
N GLN A 392 25.51 1.02 -2.69
CA GLN A 392 25.70 1.41 -4.09
C GLN A 392 24.55 0.93 -4.98
N SER A 393 24.14 1.76 -5.93
CA SER A 393 23.17 1.40 -6.96
C SER A 393 23.68 0.23 -7.81
N LEU A 394 22.75 -0.59 -8.28
CA LEU A 394 23.07 -1.70 -9.19
C LEU A 394 23.51 -1.14 -10.54
N PRO A 395 24.59 -1.69 -11.13
CA PRO A 395 25.06 -1.24 -12.42
C PRO A 395 24.05 -1.58 -13.52
N LEU A 396 23.83 -0.63 -14.43
CA LEU A 396 23.10 -0.89 -15.66
C LEU A 396 24.03 -1.56 -16.66
N GLU A 397 23.76 -2.82 -16.97
CA GLU A 397 24.52 -3.58 -17.96
C GLU A 397 23.85 -3.43 -19.32
N LYS A 398 24.63 -3.00 -20.33
CA LYS A 398 24.12 -2.94 -21.72
C LYS A 398 23.88 -4.36 -22.22
N ALA A 399 22.65 -4.62 -22.64
CA ALA A 399 22.23 -5.88 -23.25
C ALA A 399 22.65 -5.95 -24.72
#